data_17e7b4c8e148caa1445d75fb007ee565
#
_entry.id   17e7b4c8e148caa1445d75fb007ee565
#
_cell.length_a   1.000
_cell.length_b   1.000
_cell.length_c   1.000
_cell.angle_alpha   90.00
_cell.angle_beta   90.00
_cell.angle_gamma   90.00
#
_symmetry.space_group_name_H-M   'P 1'
#
loop_
_entity.id
_entity.type
_entity.pdbx_description
1 polymer ?
#
loop_
_entity_poly.entity_id
_entity_poly.type
_entity_poly.pdbx_seq_one_letter_code
_entity_poly.pdbx_strand_id
1 'polypeptide(L)'
;EIFKKYNYPFSLYVYVEATEKKYPDFMTWEEIKDASKYGEISLHSYGHKHLTKLSDDKIFEDTKKAYDIFVEKLGFKPKGYTYPYGEYDQRVKEVVKRFNFEYIANQNNGSVNNKSDIYDLNRIALVGDVNLEEKLKYNTLEATWIEPKVYPKDGRLKHVKVQVDPGIKNAKLFISSYGWQDIKVKNGIIDIKLDKKLNLNRNRVAISTDYYTISNKLLIK
;
A
#
# COMPACT_ATOMS: atom_id res chain seq x y z
N GLU A 1 24.05 7.46 -0.93
CA GLU A 1 24.92 8.63 -1.22
C GLU A 1 24.12 9.89 -1.54
N ILE A 2 23.14 9.85 -2.47
CA ILE A 2 22.37 11.03 -2.93
C ILE A 2 21.62 11.70 -1.78
N PHE A 3 20.82 10.94 -1.02
CA PHE A 3 20.04 11.47 0.11
C PHE A 3 20.92 12.13 1.16
N LYS A 4 22.07 11.52 1.51
CA LYS A 4 23.08 12.09 2.39
C LYS A 4 23.64 13.39 1.82
N LYS A 5 24.05 13.40 0.54
CA LYS A 5 24.64 14.58 -0.13
C LYS A 5 23.71 15.80 -0.10
N TYR A 6 22.42 15.60 -0.30
CA TYR A 6 21.42 16.67 -0.37
C TYR A 6 20.62 16.84 0.92
N ASN A 7 20.94 16.08 1.96
CA ASN A 7 20.22 16.08 3.24
C ASN A 7 18.72 15.85 3.08
N TYR A 8 18.32 14.98 2.16
CA TYR A 8 16.93 14.61 1.97
C TYR A 8 16.54 13.50 2.96
N PRO A 9 15.39 13.65 3.66
CA PRO A 9 14.88 12.58 4.50
C PRO A 9 14.46 11.37 3.65
N PHE A 10 14.66 10.16 4.18
CA PHE A 10 14.21 8.92 3.54
C PHE A 10 13.82 7.88 4.58
N SER A 11 12.98 6.94 4.16
CA SER A 11 12.72 5.70 4.89
C SER A 11 13.13 4.51 4.02
N LEU A 12 14.02 3.67 4.54
CA LEU A 12 14.47 2.42 3.90
C LEU A 12 13.72 1.24 4.52
N TYR A 13 13.04 0.45 3.67
CA TYR A 13 12.31 -0.73 4.13
C TYR A 13 13.08 -2.01 3.83
N VAL A 14 13.54 -2.68 4.89
CA VAL A 14 14.46 -3.81 4.80
C VAL A 14 13.73 -5.12 4.50
N TYR A 15 14.09 -5.76 3.40
CA TYR A 15 13.77 -7.15 3.10
C TYR A 15 14.80 -8.05 3.83
N VAL A 16 14.41 -8.56 4.99
CA VAL A 16 15.34 -9.15 5.96
C VAL A 16 16.05 -10.39 5.42
N GLU A 17 15.36 -11.31 4.77
CA GLU A 17 16.00 -12.53 4.24
C GLU A 17 17.09 -12.24 3.21
N ALA A 18 16.88 -11.23 2.36
CA ALA A 18 17.87 -10.87 1.36
C ALA A 18 19.16 -10.32 2.00
N THR A 19 19.02 -9.48 3.03
CA THR A 19 20.14 -8.97 3.82
C THR A 19 20.84 -10.09 4.59
N GLU A 20 20.09 -10.96 5.29
CA GLU A 20 20.66 -12.11 6.03
C GLU A 20 21.44 -13.07 5.12
N LYS A 21 20.89 -13.37 3.95
CA LYS A 21 21.51 -14.27 2.97
C LYS A 21 22.53 -13.58 2.05
N LYS A 22 22.76 -12.29 2.26
CA LYS A 22 23.72 -11.47 1.48
C LYS A 22 23.49 -11.57 -0.02
N TYR A 23 22.22 -11.37 -0.46
CA TYR A 23 21.92 -11.33 -1.89
C TYR A 23 22.66 -10.15 -2.54
N PRO A 24 23.25 -10.33 -3.73
CA PRO A 24 24.21 -9.35 -4.31
C PRO A 24 23.65 -7.92 -4.46
N ASP A 25 22.35 -7.77 -4.72
CA ASP A 25 21.72 -6.48 -4.98
C ASP A 25 21.11 -5.84 -3.72
N PHE A 26 21.40 -6.41 -2.53
CA PHE A 26 20.84 -5.95 -1.27
C PHE A 26 21.93 -5.48 -0.31
N MET A 27 21.62 -4.45 0.48
CA MET A 27 22.51 -3.92 1.49
C MET A 27 22.80 -4.94 2.59
N THR A 28 24.04 -4.93 3.08
CA THR A 28 24.44 -5.63 4.29
C THR A 28 23.91 -4.93 5.55
N TRP A 29 23.93 -5.61 6.69
CA TRP A 29 23.52 -5.00 7.97
C TRP A 29 24.40 -3.82 8.37
N GLU A 30 25.68 -3.87 8.04
CA GLU A 30 26.64 -2.78 8.27
C GLU A 30 26.28 -1.54 7.47
N GLU A 31 25.94 -1.70 6.19
CA GLU A 31 25.50 -0.61 5.31
C GLU A 31 24.16 -0.03 5.76
N ILE A 32 23.20 -0.89 6.17
CA ILE A 32 21.92 -0.45 6.73
C ILE A 32 22.11 0.32 8.03
N LYS A 33 23.02 -0.15 8.92
CA LYS A 33 23.37 0.54 10.15
C LYS A 33 24.03 1.89 9.88
N ASP A 34 24.86 2.00 8.84
CA ASP A 34 25.40 3.31 8.44
C ASP A 34 24.30 4.22 7.87
N ALA A 35 23.40 3.68 7.04
CA ALA A 35 22.27 4.42 6.48
C ALA A 35 21.32 4.96 7.58
N SER A 36 21.15 4.24 8.69
CA SER A 36 20.30 4.65 9.81
C SER A 36 20.71 5.96 10.49
N LYS A 37 21.94 6.42 10.28
CA LYS A 37 22.42 7.73 10.75
C LYS A 37 21.84 8.92 9.97
N TYR A 38 21.27 8.66 8.81
CA TYR A 38 20.84 9.69 7.85
C TYR A 38 19.35 9.58 7.46
N GLY A 39 18.69 8.49 7.80
CA GLY A 39 17.31 8.26 7.49
C GLY A 39 16.68 7.19 8.36
N GLU A 40 15.39 7.02 8.23
CA GLU A 40 14.65 5.99 8.95
C GLU A 40 14.87 4.62 8.32
N ILE A 41 15.03 3.59 9.16
CA ILE A 41 15.07 2.20 8.73
C ILE A 41 13.81 1.51 9.26
N SER A 42 13.07 0.88 8.38
CA SER A 42 11.79 0.24 8.62
C SER A 42 11.73 -1.15 7.99
N LEU A 43 10.61 -1.86 8.10
CA LEU A 43 10.54 -3.28 7.81
C LEU A 43 9.74 -3.60 6.54
N HIS A 44 10.21 -4.62 5.77
CA HIS A 44 9.53 -5.13 4.56
C HIS A 44 9.42 -6.66 4.56
N SER A 45 8.91 -7.24 5.65
CA SER A 45 8.80 -8.69 5.89
C SER A 45 10.14 -9.44 5.98
N TYR A 46 10.07 -10.73 6.35
CA TYR A 46 11.22 -11.62 6.28
C TYR A 46 11.41 -12.18 4.87
N GLY A 47 10.42 -12.90 4.36
CA GLY A 47 10.56 -13.71 3.14
C GLY A 47 10.00 -13.09 1.87
N HIS A 48 9.55 -11.82 1.90
CA HIS A 48 8.96 -11.12 0.75
C HIS A 48 7.89 -11.95 0.02
N LYS A 49 7.02 -12.62 0.79
CA LYS A 49 5.98 -13.51 0.25
C LYS A 49 4.70 -12.75 -0.07
N HIS A 50 3.85 -13.34 -0.91
CA HIS A 50 2.47 -12.86 -1.11
C HIS A 50 1.65 -13.13 0.15
N LEU A 51 1.60 -12.18 1.08
CA LEU A 51 0.99 -12.34 2.40
C LEU A 51 -0.49 -12.71 2.32
N THR A 52 -1.19 -12.24 1.31
CA THR A 52 -2.61 -12.56 1.06
C THR A 52 -2.86 -14.07 0.82
N LYS A 53 -1.82 -14.84 0.46
CA LYS A 53 -1.87 -16.28 0.22
C LYS A 53 -1.47 -17.12 1.44
N LEU A 54 -1.05 -16.48 2.52
CA LEU A 54 -0.62 -17.16 3.75
C LEU A 54 -1.74 -17.20 4.77
N SER A 55 -1.69 -18.16 5.70
CA SER A 55 -2.52 -18.14 6.91
C SER A 55 -2.07 -17.03 7.86
N ASP A 56 -2.94 -16.64 8.81
CA ASP A 56 -2.64 -15.61 9.82
C ASP A 56 -1.39 -15.94 10.62
N ASP A 57 -1.24 -17.20 11.04
CA ASP A 57 -0.06 -17.67 11.77
C ASP A 57 1.22 -17.50 10.93
N LYS A 58 1.19 -17.87 9.66
CA LYS A 58 2.35 -17.71 8.77
C LYS A 58 2.70 -16.25 8.48
N ILE A 59 1.70 -15.36 8.40
CA ILE A 59 1.94 -13.92 8.28
C ILE A 59 2.59 -13.40 9.56
N PHE A 60 2.06 -13.82 10.72
CA PHE A 60 2.60 -13.43 12.01
C PHE A 60 4.03 -13.93 12.20
N GLU A 61 4.32 -15.21 11.91
CA GLU A 61 5.66 -15.80 11.99
C GLU A 61 6.67 -15.11 11.08
N ASP A 62 6.31 -14.82 9.83
CA ASP A 62 7.18 -14.11 8.88
C ASP A 62 7.51 -12.69 9.39
N THR A 63 6.48 -11.96 9.84
CA THR A 63 6.66 -10.61 10.35
C THR A 63 7.44 -10.60 11.66
N LYS A 64 7.15 -11.54 12.57
CA LYS A 64 7.86 -11.67 13.85
C LYS A 64 9.34 -11.98 13.62
N LYS A 65 9.65 -12.95 12.76
CA LYS A 65 11.03 -13.31 12.42
C LYS A 65 11.80 -12.11 11.87
N ALA A 66 11.17 -11.35 10.97
CA ALA A 66 11.76 -10.14 10.43
C ALA A 66 12.03 -9.10 11.53
N TYR A 67 11.05 -8.89 12.41
CA TYR A 67 11.13 -7.92 13.50
C TYR A 67 12.25 -8.27 14.50
N ASP A 68 12.31 -9.53 14.92
CA ASP A 68 13.28 -9.99 15.90
C ASP A 68 14.73 -9.83 15.37
N ILE A 69 14.98 -10.28 14.13
CA ILE A 69 16.29 -10.12 13.47
C ILE A 69 16.65 -8.64 13.30
N PHE A 70 15.71 -7.82 12.87
CA PHE A 70 15.92 -6.38 12.71
C PHE A 70 16.38 -5.74 14.03
N VAL A 71 15.68 -6.05 15.13
CA VAL A 71 16.03 -5.52 16.45
C VAL A 71 17.38 -6.05 16.93
N GLU A 72 17.67 -7.34 16.73
CA GLU A 72 18.96 -7.96 17.06
C GLU A 72 20.14 -7.27 16.35
N LYS A 73 20.00 -7.04 15.03
CA LYS A 73 21.08 -6.50 14.19
C LYS A 73 21.30 -5.01 14.36
N LEU A 74 20.21 -4.25 14.53
CA LEU A 74 20.29 -2.79 14.53
C LEU A 74 20.21 -2.15 15.93
N GLY A 75 19.69 -2.86 16.94
CA GLY A 75 19.57 -2.40 18.31
C GLY A 75 18.40 -1.45 18.57
N PHE A 76 17.49 -1.26 17.61
CA PHE A 76 16.27 -0.45 17.76
C PHE A 76 15.09 -1.07 17.03
N LYS A 77 13.88 -0.64 17.38
CA LYS A 77 12.63 -1.15 16.77
C LYS A 77 12.35 -0.47 15.43
N PRO A 78 11.85 -1.19 14.42
CA PRO A 78 11.38 -0.57 13.19
C PRO A 78 10.13 0.27 13.46
N LYS A 79 10.09 1.50 12.94
CA LYS A 79 8.92 2.37 13.09
C LYS A 79 7.80 2.02 12.12
N GLY A 80 8.15 1.77 10.88
CA GLY A 80 7.21 1.52 9.81
C GLY A 80 7.29 0.11 9.22
N TYR A 81 6.25 -0.22 8.47
CA TYR A 81 6.17 -1.45 7.69
C TYR A 81 5.62 -1.18 6.29
N THR A 82 6.07 -1.95 5.29
CA THR A 82 5.44 -1.97 3.98
C THR A 82 5.13 -3.39 3.55
N TYR A 83 3.97 -3.57 2.93
CA TYR A 83 3.56 -4.88 2.44
C TYR A 83 4.39 -5.31 1.22
N PRO A 84 4.93 -6.55 1.18
CA PRO A 84 5.52 -7.14 -0.02
C PRO A 84 4.58 -7.00 -1.21
N TYR A 85 5.12 -6.59 -2.37
CA TYR A 85 4.36 -6.30 -3.60
C TYR A 85 3.26 -5.23 -3.46
N GLY A 86 3.14 -4.56 -2.30
CA GLY A 86 2.00 -3.71 -1.96
C GLY A 86 0.68 -4.49 -1.84
N GLU A 87 0.74 -5.80 -1.62
CA GLU A 87 -0.40 -6.70 -1.55
C GLU A 87 -0.86 -6.91 -0.11
N TYR A 88 -2.09 -6.55 0.18
CA TYR A 88 -2.73 -6.76 1.48
C TYR A 88 -4.25 -6.80 1.33
N ASP A 89 -4.89 -7.38 2.32
CA ASP A 89 -6.31 -7.32 2.58
C ASP A 89 -6.53 -6.94 4.05
N GLN A 90 -7.78 -6.86 4.50
CA GLN A 90 -8.08 -6.49 5.88
C GLN A 90 -7.46 -7.47 6.88
N ARG A 91 -7.43 -8.77 6.56
CA ARG A 91 -6.85 -9.83 7.39
C ARG A 91 -5.34 -9.64 7.57
N VAL A 92 -4.60 -9.44 6.48
CA VAL A 92 -3.15 -9.16 6.51
C VAL A 92 -2.87 -7.92 7.35
N LYS A 93 -3.66 -6.85 7.14
CA LYS A 93 -3.54 -5.59 7.88
C LYS A 93 -3.69 -5.82 9.40
N GLU A 94 -4.72 -6.55 9.83
CA GLU A 94 -4.95 -6.82 11.25
C GLU A 94 -3.85 -7.67 11.89
N VAL A 95 -3.27 -8.63 11.17
CA VAL A 95 -2.14 -9.42 11.69
C VAL A 95 -0.90 -8.55 11.86
N VAL A 96 -0.55 -7.74 10.85
CA VAL A 96 0.64 -6.88 10.88
C VAL A 96 0.52 -5.77 11.93
N LYS A 97 -0.67 -5.23 12.17
CA LYS A 97 -0.93 -4.24 13.24
C LYS A 97 -0.56 -4.73 14.65
N ARG A 98 -0.54 -6.03 14.90
CA ARG A 98 -0.16 -6.60 16.23
C ARG A 98 1.29 -6.25 16.63
N PHE A 99 2.13 -5.86 15.69
CA PHE A 99 3.53 -5.48 15.93
C PHE A 99 3.68 -4.02 16.38
N ASN A 100 2.59 -3.26 16.45
CA ASN A 100 2.56 -1.86 16.92
C ASN A 100 3.55 -0.95 16.16
N PHE A 101 3.63 -1.10 14.83
CA PHE A 101 4.33 -0.13 14.00
C PHE A 101 3.66 1.25 14.14
N GLU A 102 4.45 2.32 14.10
CA GLU A 102 3.93 3.69 14.11
C GLU A 102 3.09 3.99 12.85
N TYR A 103 3.45 3.35 11.72
CA TYR A 103 2.69 3.43 10.47
C TYR A 103 2.91 2.22 9.57
N ILE A 104 1.98 1.99 8.66
CA ILE A 104 2.11 0.99 7.59
C ILE A 104 1.77 1.66 6.25
N ALA A 105 2.67 1.54 5.27
CA ALA A 105 2.48 2.10 3.94
C ALA A 105 2.14 1.01 2.91
N ASN A 106 1.19 1.34 2.04
CA ASN A 106 0.77 0.54 0.90
C ASN A 106 1.43 1.02 -0.42
N GLN A 107 0.93 0.59 -1.58
CA GLN A 107 1.34 1.07 -2.92
C GLN A 107 0.16 1.66 -3.72
N ASN A 108 -0.89 2.09 -3.07
CA ASN A 108 -1.96 2.82 -3.74
C ASN A 108 -1.53 4.25 -4.00
N ASN A 109 -1.81 4.74 -5.21
CA ASN A 109 -1.54 6.14 -5.55
C ASN A 109 -2.41 7.06 -4.68
N GLY A 110 -1.80 8.09 -4.13
CA GLY A 110 -2.46 9.10 -3.34
C GLY A 110 -1.50 9.80 -2.39
N SER A 111 -1.89 10.95 -1.91
CA SER A 111 -1.19 11.70 -0.86
C SER A 111 -1.57 11.18 0.53
N VAL A 112 -0.89 11.68 1.53
CA VAL A 112 -1.21 11.48 2.95
C VAL A 112 -1.70 12.80 3.53
N ASN A 113 -2.74 12.77 4.35
CA ASN A 113 -3.28 13.92 5.07
C ASN A 113 -3.62 13.54 6.53
N ASN A 114 -4.13 14.49 7.30
CA ASN A 114 -4.44 14.28 8.71
C ASN A 114 -5.62 13.32 9.01
N LYS A 115 -6.34 12.87 7.98
CA LYS A 115 -7.42 11.87 8.07
C LYS A 115 -6.99 10.52 7.53
N SER A 116 -5.77 10.41 6.99
CA SER A 116 -5.26 9.14 6.48
C SER A 116 -5.14 8.11 7.59
N ASP A 117 -5.53 6.86 7.29
CA ASP A 117 -5.29 5.74 8.19
C ASP A 117 -3.77 5.47 8.25
N ILE A 118 -3.17 5.67 9.42
CA ILE A 118 -1.72 5.47 9.62
C ILE A 118 -1.28 4.04 9.34
N TYR A 119 -2.19 3.06 9.35
CA TYR A 119 -1.93 1.67 8.98
C TYR A 119 -2.24 1.36 7.50
N ASP A 120 -2.44 2.40 6.68
CA ASP A 120 -2.79 2.24 5.26
C ASP A 120 -2.37 3.47 4.43
N LEU A 121 -1.15 3.97 4.67
CA LEU A 121 -0.65 5.17 4.02
C LEU A 121 -0.38 4.93 2.54
N ASN A 122 -0.95 5.77 1.70
CA ASN A 122 -0.72 5.75 0.26
C ASN A 122 0.70 6.20 -0.10
N ARG A 123 1.17 5.78 -1.25
CA ARG A 123 2.46 6.20 -1.81
C ARG A 123 2.33 6.47 -3.30
N ILE A 124 3.12 7.39 -3.79
CA ILE A 124 3.26 7.66 -5.22
C ILE A 124 4.55 7.03 -5.71
N ALA A 125 4.45 6.12 -6.68
CA ALA A 125 5.63 5.48 -7.26
C ALA A 125 6.40 6.48 -8.14
N LEU A 126 7.69 6.64 -7.86
CA LEU A 126 8.65 7.41 -8.65
C LEU A 126 9.69 6.43 -9.22
N VAL A 127 9.27 5.64 -10.23
CA VAL A 127 10.09 4.59 -10.85
C VAL A 127 10.28 4.93 -12.32
N GLY A 128 11.52 4.86 -12.79
CA GLY A 128 11.89 5.21 -14.15
C GLY A 128 11.84 6.72 -14.40
N ASP A 129 11.61 7.09 -15.64
CA ASP A 129 11.43 8.49 -16.05
C ASP A 129 10.01 8.95 -15.73
N VAL A 130 9.86 9.81 -14.75
CA VAL A 130 8.56 10.31 -14.27
C VAL A 130 8.51 11.83 -14.26
N ASN A 131 7.38 12.39 -14.66
CA ASN A 131 7.10 13.81 -14.46
C ASN A 131 6.77 14.05 -12.97
N LEU A 132 7.75 14.54 -12.20
CA LEU A 132 7.62 14.78 -10.77
C LEU A 132 6.53 15.81 -10.45
N GLU A 133 6.43 16.90 -11.24
CA GLU A 133 5.41 17.94 -11.03
C GLU A 133 4.00 17.36 -11.16
N GLU A 134 3.78 16.47 -12.12
CA GLU A 134 2.52 15.77 -12.28
C GLU A 134 2.24 14.84 -11.10
N LYS A 135 3.25 14.08 -10.66
CA LYS A 135 3.11 13.16 -9.51
C LYS A 135 2.79 13.86 -8.21
N LEU A 136 3.31 15.06 -7.99
CA LEU A 136 3.04 15.86 -6.79
C LEU A 136 1.61 16.43 -6.74
N LYS A 137 0.86 16.40 -7.84
CA LYS A 137 -0.56 16.82 -7.87
C LYS A 137 -1.53 15.75 -7.36
N TYR A 138 -1.09 14.48 -7.22
CA TYR A 138 -1.98 13.42 -6.75
C TYR A 138 -2.44 13.65 -5.32
N ASN A 139 -3.76 13.64 -5.14
CA ASN A 139 -4.45 13.75 -3.85
C ASN A 139 -5.21 12.46 -3.53
N THR A 140 -5.46 12.26 -2.26
CA THR A 140 -6.34 11.17 -1.79
C THR A 140 -7.77 11.67 -1.73
N LEU A 141 -8.67 11.00 -2.46
CA LEU A 141 -10.10 11.14 -2.27
C LEU A 141 -10.49 10.44 -0.95
N GLU A 142 -11.05 11.19 -0.02
CA GLU A 142 -11.63 10.64 1.20
C GLU A 142 -12.83 9.76 0.84
N ALA A 143 -12.69 8.47 1.05
CA ALA A 143 -13.70 7.51 0.67
C ALA A 143 -13.71 6.27 1.58
N THR A 144 -14.89 5.87 2.02
CA THR A 144 -15.08 4.63 2.75
C THR A 144 -15.60 3.54 1.81
N TRP A 145 -14.78 2.55 1.52
CA TRP A 145 -15.15 1.43 0.68
C TRP A 145 -16.03 0.44 1.45
N ILE A 146 -17.29 0.31 1.05
CA ILE A 146 -18.25 -0.64 1.61
C ILE A 146 -18.17 -1.95 0.84
N GLU A 147 -18.14 -1.87 -0.51
CA GLU A 147 -17.93 -2.96 -1.46
C GLU A 147 -17.05 -2.52 -2.64
N PRO A 148 -16.17 -3.37 -3.18
CA PRO A 148 -15.77 -4.69 -2.64
C PRO A 148 -14.83 -4.55 -1.44
N LYS A 149 -14.93 -5.49 -0.48
CA LYS A 149 -13.96 -5.58 0.64
C LYS A 149 -12.77 -6.46 0.31
N VAL A 150 -13.02 -7.53 -0.44
CA VAL A 150 -12.04 -8.55 -0.83
C VAL A 150 -12.25 -8.95 -2.28
N TYR A 151 -11.32 -9.73 -2.84
CA TYR A 151 -11.49 -10.32 -4.16
C TYR A 151 -12.69 -11.26 -4.16
N PRO A 152 -13.66 -11.14 -5.10
CA PRO A 152 -14.83 -11.98 -5.16
C PRO A 152 -14.48 -13.45 -5.46
N LYS A 153 -15.07 -14.40 -4.71
CA LYS A 153 -14.79 -15.84 -4.86
C LYS A 153 -15.01 -16.39 -6.27
N ASP A 154 -16.01 -15.86 -6.99
CA ASP A 154 -16.32 -16.23 -8.37
C ASP A 154 -15.52 -15.42 -9.42
N GLY A 155 -14.61 -14.55 -8.98
CA GLY A 155 -13.81 -13.71 -9.84
C GLY A 155 -14.59 -12.61 -10.57
N ARG A 156 -15.82 -12.27 -10.11
CA ARG A 156 -16.67 -11.28 -10.76
C ARG A 156 -17.01 -10.12 -9.82
N LEU A 157 -16.66 -8.91 -10.22
CA LEU A 157 -17.08 -7.70 -9.52
C LEU A 157 -18.54 -7.40 -9.85
N LYS A 158 -19.42 -7.57 -8.86
CA LYS A 158 -20.88 -7.40 -9.02
C LYS A 158 -21.41 -6.12 -8.40
N HIS A 159 -20.65 -5.52 -7.50
CA HIS A 159 -21.07 -4.33 -6.78
C HIS A 159 -19.88 -3.44 -6.44
N VAL A 160 -20.05 -2.14 -6.64
CA VAL A 160 -19.16 -1.10 -6.12
C VAL A 160 -20.01 -0.16 -5.28
N LYS A 161 -19.72 -0.12 -3.97
CA LYS A 161 -20.39 0.77 -3.04
C LYS A 161 -19.37 1.51 -2.20
N VAL A 162 -19.37 2.85 -2.33
CA VAL A 162 -18.39 3.72 -1.69
C VAL A 162 -19.09 4.94 -1.14
N GLN A 163 -18.76 5.31 0.08
CA GLN A 163 -19.19 6.56 0.68
C GLN A 163 -18.09 7.62 0.47
N VAL A 164 -18.49 8.79 0.00
CA VAL A 164 -17.65 9.97 -0.23
C VAL A 164 -18.33 11.20 0.36
N ASP A 165 -17.72 12.37 0.23
CA ASP A 165 -18.32 13.63 0.65
C ASP A 165 -19.69 13.86 -0.05
N PRO A 166 -20.76 14.24 0.70
CA PRO A 166 -22.09 14.49 0.12
C PRO A 166 -22.14 15.62 -0.91
N GLY A 167 -21.17 16.52 -0.90
CA GLY A 167 -21.03 17.60 -1.89
C GLY A 167 -20.65 17.10 -3.28
N ILE A 168 -20.01 15.93 -3.38
CA ILE A 168 -19.61 15.32 -4.66
C ILE A 168 -20.86 14.82 -5.41
N LYS A 169 -21.07 15.27 -6.65
CA LYS A 169 -22.22 14.88 -7.50
C LYS A 169 -21.83 13.96 -8.64
N ASN A 170 -20.60 14.06 -9.12
CA ASN A 170 -20.05 13.28 -10.23
C ASN A 170 -18.69 12.71 -9.84
N ALA A 171 -18.39 11.53 -10.31
CA ALA A 171 -17.10 10.89 -10.17
C ALA A 171 -16.83 9.99 -11.38
N LYS A 172 -15.64 9.40 -11.41
CA LYS A 172 -15.25 8.37 -12.38
C LYS A 172 -14.94 7.08 -11.63
N LEU A 173 -15.36 5.97 -12.17
CA LEU A 173 -15.02 4.62 -11.70
C LEU A 173 -14.03 4.00 -12.68
N PHE A 174 -12.90 3.55 -12.17
CA PHE A 174 -11.93 2.72 -12.89
C PHE A 174 -12.04 1.27 -12.47
N ILE A 175 -11.97 0.36 -13.43
CA ILE A 175 -11.82 -1.07 -13.19
C ILE A 175 -10.73 -1.58 -14.13
N SER A 176 -9.75 -2.32 -13.59
CA SER A 176 -8.70 -2.96 -14.40
C SER A 176 -9.29 -3.73 -15.56
N SER A 177 -8.71 -3.60 -16.76
CA SER A 177 -9.17 -4.16 -18.05
C SER A 177 -10.42 -3.52 -18.65
N TYR A 178 -11.10 -2.60 -17.94
CA TYR A 178 -12.31 -1.93 -18.44
C TYR A 178 -12.16 -0.41 -18.55
N GLY A 179 -11.11 0.17 -17.93
CA GLY A 179 -10.84 1.60 -17.98
C GLY A 179 -11.76 2.44 -17.10
N TRP A 180 -11.80 3.74 -17.39
CA TRP A 180 -12.59 4.74 -16.68
C TRP A 180 -13.99 4.89 -17.27
N GLN A 181 -14.99 5.08 -16.40
CA GLN A 181 -16.37 5.39 -16.77
C GLN A 181 -16.93 6.47 -15.86
N ASP A 182 -17.75 7.37 -16.41
CA ASP A 182 -18.44 8.40 -15.62
C ASP A 182 -19.55 7.80 -14.79
N ILE A 183 -19.68 8.26 -13.55
CA ILE A 183 -20.69 7.79 -12.60
C ILE A 183 -21.32 8.97 -11.85
N LYS A 184 -22.54 8.76 -11.36
CA LYS A 184 -23.24 9.72 -10.50
C LYS A 184 -23.10 9.34 -9.04
N VAL A 185 -22.99 10.37 -8.19
CA VAL A 185 -22.98 10.24 -6.73
C VAL A 185 -24.31 10.78 -6.20
N LYS A 186 -24.98 10.00 -5.38
CA LYS A 186 -26.26 10.39 -4.76
C LYS A 186 -26.08 10.49 -3.25
N ASN A 187 -26.21 11.70 -2.70
CA ASN A 187 -26.10 11.97 -1.25
C ASN A 187 -24.79 11.40 -0.64
N GLY A 188 -23.66 11.54 -1.35
CA GLY A 188 -22.37 11.02 -0.91
C GLY A 188 -22.22 9.49 -1.07
N ILE A 189 -23.15 8.83 -1.75
CA ILE A 189 -23.10 7.38 -1.98
C ILE A 189 -22.92 7.10 -3.47
N ILE A 190 -21.90 6.32 -3.79
CA ILE A 190 -21.71 5.62 -5.04
C ILE A 190 -22.24 4.20 -4.82
N ASP A 191 -23.26 3.78 -5.55
CA ASP A 191 -23.89 2.46 -5.42
C ASP A 191 -24.17 1.92 -6.83
N ILE A 192 -23.25 1.07 -7.33
CA ILE A 192 -23.25 0.61 -8.72
C ILE A 192 -23.30 -0.91 -8.76
N LYS A 193 -24.38 -1.44 -9.30
CA LYS A 193 -24.49 -2.87 -9.67
C LYS A 193 -23.90 -3.05 -11.06
N LEU A 194 -23.07 -4.06 -11.22
CA LEU A 194 -22.38 -4.40 -12.46
C LEU A 194 -22.09 -5.89 -12.50
N ASP A 195 -21.52 -6.38 -13.58
CA ASP A 195 -21.04 -7.75 -13.67
C ASP A 195 -19.78 -7.79 -14.55
N LYS A 196 -18.62 -7.58 -13.92
CA LYS A 196 -17.32 -7.50 -14.59
C LYS A 196 -16.41 -8.63 -14.13
N LYS A 197 -15.91 -9.44 -15.08
CA LYS A 197 -14.93 -10.48 -14.78
C LYS A 197 -13.56 -9.84 -14.47
N LEU A 198 -12.96 -10.22 -13.35
CA LEU A 198 -11.64 -9.77 -12.95
C LEU A 198 -10.57 -10.73 -13.53
N ASN A 199 -9.91 -10.31 -14.60
CA ASN A 199 -9.05 -11.20 -15.40
C ASN A 199 -7.57 -11.21 -14.95
N LEU A 200 -7.18 -10.32 -14.04
CA LEU A 200 -5.81 -10.18 -13.59
C LEU A 200 -5.63 -10.83 -12.21
N ASN A 201 -4.39 -11.18 -11.86
CA ASN A 201 -4.07 -11.56 -10.48
C ASN A 201 -4.21 -10.35 -9.53
N ARG A 202 -3.93 -9.17 -10.03
CA ARG A 202 -4.03 -7.89 -9.32
C ARG A 202 -4.98 -6.98 -10.09
N ASN A 203 -6.16 -6.75 -9.54
CA ASN A 203 -7.17 -5.89 -10.14
C ASN A 203 -7.34 -4.63 -9.30
N ARG A 204 -7.30 -3.48 -9.92
CA ARG A 204 -7.56 -2.22 -9.27
C ARG A 204 -8.96 -1.73 -9.58
N VAL A 205 -9.67 -1.33 -8.54
CA VAL A 205 -10.91 -0.54 -8.63
C VAL A 205 -10.60 0.81 -8.02
N ALA A 206 -10.95 1.90 -8.70
CA ALA A 206 -10.68 3.24 -8.19
C ALA A 206 -11.84 4.19 -8.46
N ILE A 207 -12.02 5.15 -7.55
CA ILE A 207 -12.94 6.28 -7.71
C ILE A 207 -12.10 7.55 -7.81
N SER A 208 -12.46 8.43 -8.73
CA SER A 208 -11.81 9.72 -8.91
C SER A 208 -12.84 10.83 -9.13
N THR A 209 -12.62 12.00 -8.56
CA THR A 209 -13.45 13.20 -8.77
C THR A 209 -12.89 14.11 -9.84
N ASP A 210 -11.58 14.02 -10.06
CA ASP A 210 -10.83 14.72 -11.11
C ASP A 210 -9.62 13.85 -11.50
N TYR A 211 -8.73 14.37 -12.34
CA TYR A 211 -7.58 13.58 -12.80
C TYR A 211 -6.61 13.18 -11.68
N TYR A 212 -6.54 13.94 -10.59
CA TYR A 212 -5.53 13.76 -9.54
C TYR A 212 -6.09 13.28 -8.20
N THR A 213 -7.37 13.52 -7.90
CA THR A 213 -7.99 13.14 -6.62
C THR A 213 -8.62 11.76 -6.71
N ILE A 214 -7.98 10.77 -6.08
CA ILE A 214 -8.30 9.35 -6.28
C ILE A 214 -8.35 8.56 -4.98
N SER A 215 -9.26 7.60 -4.91
CA SER A 215 -9.28 6.52 -3.92
C SER A 215 -9.19 5.16 -4.63
N ASN A 216 -8.34 4.28 -4.16
CA ASN A 216 -8.05 3.01 -4.79
C ASN A 216 -8.37 1.83 -3.87
N LYS A 217 -8.82 0.73 -4.49
CA LYS A 217 -8.92 -0.58 -3.86
C LYS A 217 -8.20 -1.60 -4.73
N LEU A 218 -7.21 -2.28 -4.15
CA LEU A 218 -6.52 -3.39 -4.81
C LEU A 218 -7.19 -4.70 -4.43
N LEU A 219 -7.60 -5.49 -5.42
CA LEU A 219 -8.20 -6.80 -5.27
C LEU A 219 -7.21 -7.86 -5.79
N ILE A 220 -6.76 -8.73 -4.90
CA ILE A 220 -5.77 -9.79 -5.19
C ILE A 220 -6.49 -11.13 -5.30
N LYS A 221 -6.27 -11.83 -6.43
CA LYS A 221 -6.80 -13.18 -6.68
C LYS A 221 -6.04 -14.24 -5.86
#